data_b9002a546cbc2815e09e647ce8fc9824
#
_entry.id   b9002a546cbc2815e09e647ce8fc9824
#
_cell.length_a   1.000
_cell.length_b   1.000
_cell.length_c   1.000
_cell.angle_alpha   90.00
_cell.angle_beta   90.00
_cell.angle_gamma   90.00
#
_symmetry.space_group_name_H-M   'P 1'
#
loop_
_entity.id
_entity.type
_entity.pdbx_description
1 polymer ?
#
loop_
_entity_poly.entity_id
_entity_poly.type
_entity_poly.pdbx_seq_one_letter_code
_entity_poly.pdbx_strand_id
1 'polypeptide(L)'
;RLLDRACFLRKNIEPAGEYDPAVHGLLVDAVSPAGYEELDRYWIADGLSLAVIAKNTETNQAEYLLFEPVLSEFEYELLERLFDDLRDVLILDDHELDADRRVILSRKAHDLLTEYGLTLDRRSIFKIRYYLRRNFLGWSRIDALMKDPRIEDISCDGTRIPLFLYHRQHQNIKTNIHFDEQALNSLAITLAQRSGKHVSIGSPLVDATLPDGSRLQLTFGSEVTTRGTSFTIRKFRETPFTPVELMETKTFDVDQLVYFWMAIENNKSLLFVGGTASGKTTSLNAVALF
;
A
#
# COMPACT_ATOMS: atom_id res chain seq x y z
N ARG A 1 -17.66 -36.03 12.85
CA ARG A 1 -18.98 -36.69 12.76
C ARG A 1 -20.18 -35.72 12.71
N LEU A 2 -19.94 -34.45 12.41
CA LEU A 2 -21.00 -33.45 12.10
C LEU A 2 -20.93 -32.93 10.65
N LEU A 3 -19.94 -33.37 9.85
CA LEU A 3 -19.73 -32.95 8.46
C LEU A 3 -20.43 -33.85 7.41
N ASP A 4 -21.10 -34.94 7.79
CA ASP A 4 -21.68 -35.93 6.84
C ASP A 4 -23.17 -35.74 6.49
N ARG A 5 -23.78 -34.60 6.82
CA ARG A 5 -25.20 -34.36 6.56
C ARG A 5 -25.57 -33.10 5.75
N ALA A 6 -24.61 -32.46 5.09
CA ALA A 6 -24.89 -31.30 4.22
C ALA A 6 -24.66 -31.60 2.72
N CYS A 7 -25.11 -32.78 2.29
CA CYS A 7 -25.23 -33.09 0.87
C CYS A 7 -26.67 -32.83 0.43
N PHE A 8 -27.02 -31.61 0.08
CA PHE A 8 -28.13 -31.22 -0.80
C PHE A 8 -28.36 -29.69 -0.68
N LEU A 9 -27.78 -28.99 -1.60
CA LEU A 9 -28.19 -27.75 -2.24
C LEU A 9 -26.91 -26.99 -2.74
N ARG A 10 -26.36 -27.49 -3.86
CA ARG A 10 -25.49 -26.68 -4.67
C ARG A 10 -26.31 -25.50 -5.19
N LYS A 11 -26.45 -24.45 -4.40
CA LYS A 11 -26.70 -23.11 -4.93
C LYS A 11 -25.39 -22.66 -5.55
N ASN A 12 -25.38 -22.55 -6.88
CA ASN A 12 -24.31 -21.85 -7.59
C ASN A 12 -24.16 -20.48 -6.92
N ILE A 13 -23.04 -20.28 -6.23
CA ILE A 13 -22.65 -18.96 -5.78
C ILE A 13 -22.27 -18.25 -7.08
N GLU A 14 -23.15 -17.38 -7.59
CA GLU A 14 -22.80 -16.54 -8.73
C GLU A 14 -21.52 -15.80 -8.39
N PRO A 15 -20.52 -15.75 -9.29
CA PRO A 15 -19.32 -14.97 -9.06
C PRO A 15 -19.77 -13.54 -8.79
N ALA A 16 -19.59 -13.07 -7.54
CA ALA A 16 -19.94 -11.72 -7.19
C ALA A 16 -19.16 -10.80 -8.17
N GLY A 17 -19.86 -9.95 -8.90
CA GLY A 17 -19.28 -9.00 -9.85
C GLY A 17 -18.16 -8.16 -9.23
N GLU A 18 -17.64 -7.19 -9.94
CA GLU A 18 -16.71 -6.24 -9.36
C GLU A 18 -17.41 -5.39 -8.29
N TYR A 19 -16.66 -5.03 -7.25
CA TYR A 19 -17.17 -4.16 -6.21
C TYR A 19 -17.35 -2.75 -6.75
N ASP A 20 -18.56 -2.21 -6.54
CA ASP A 20 -18.92 -0.82 -6.85
C ASP A 20 -19.57 -0.22 -5.60
N PRO A 21 -18.96 0.80 -4.98
CA PRO A 21 -19.49 1.41 -3.76
C PRO A 21 -20.87 2.06 -3.97
N ALA A 22 -21.19 2.52 -5.18
CA ALA A 22 -22.50 3.10 -5.49
C ALA A 22 -23.64 2.05 -5.46
N VAL A 23 -23.32 0.80 -5.78
CA VAL A 23 -24.29 -0.32 -5.83
C VAL A 23 -24.28 -1.12 -4.52
N HIS A 24 -23.11 -1.36 -3.96
CA HIS A 24 -22.90 -2.28 -2.84
C HIS A 24 -22.78 -1.59 -1.48
N GLY A 25 -22.74 -0.25 -1.47
CA GLY A 25 -22.49 0.55 -0.27
C GLY A 25 -21.04 0.52 0.17
N LEU A 26 -20.69 1.34 1.16
CA LEU A 26 -19.34 1.42 1.71
C LEU A 26 -19.05 0.19 2.59
N LEU A 27 -17.86 -0.39 2.47
CA LEU A 27 -17.41 -1.49 3.32
C LEU A 27 -16.62 -1.01 4.54
N VAL A 28 -16.26 0.27 4.57
CA VAL A 28 -15.51 0.91 5.65
C VAL A 28 -16.43 1.83 6.43
N ASP A 29 -16.52 1.58 7.74
CA ASP A 29 -17.19 2.47 8.69
C ASP A 29 -16.09 3.22 9.47
N ALA A 30 -15.78 4.45 9.05
CA ALA A 30 -14.76 5.26 9.69
C ALA A 30 -15.39 6.23 10.69
N VAL A 31 -15.15 5.95 11.96
CA VAL A 31 -15.46 6.87 13.06
C VAL A 31 -14.13 7.27 13.68
N SER A 32 -13.84 8.56 13.69
CA SER A 32 -12.65 9.07 14.36
C SER A 32 -12.70 8.73 15.86
N PRO A 33 -11.60 8.23 16.44
CA PRO A 33 -11.59 7.91 17.88
C PRO A 33 -11.90 9.14 18.74
N ALA A 34 -12.47 8.91 19.92
CA ALA A 34 -12.67 9.98 20.90
C ALA A 34 -11.33 10.64 21.26
N GLY A 35 -11.30 11.96 21.38
CA GLY A 35 -10.06 12.71 21.64
C GLY A 35 -9.25 13.06 20.38
N TYR A 36 -9.83 12.90 19.21
CA TYR A 36 -9.23 13.33 17.94
C TYR A 36 -10.09 14.38 17.24
N GLU A 37 -9.45 15.43 16.74
CA GLU A 37 -10.03 16.44 15.87
C GLU A 37 -9.65 16.11 14.42
N GLU A 38 -10.63 15.88 13.55
CA GLU A 38 -10.39 15.55 12.15
C GLU A 38 -9.93 16.79 11.37
N LEU A 39 -8.80 16.67 10.69
CA LEU A 39 -8.20 17.72 9.87
C LEU A 39 -8.48 17.51 8.38
N ASP A 40 -8.41 16.25 7.90
CA ASP A 40 -8.63 15.89 6.50
C ASP A 40 -9.16 14.45 6.40
N ARG A 41 -9.93 14.17 5.35
CA ARG A 41 -10.48 12.84 5.06
C ARG A 41 -10.55 12.61 3.56
N TYR A 42 -10.04 11.47 3.10
CA TYR A 42 -10.11 11.12 1.67
C TYR A 42 -10.05 9.61 1.45
N TRP A 43 -10.67 9.17 0.36
CA TRP A 43 -10.59 7.80 -0.07
C TRP A 43 -9.28 7.51 -0.80
N ILE A 44 -8.61 6.42 -0.44
CA ILE A 44 -7.49 5.85 -1.18
C ILE A 44 -8.04 4.89 -2.24
N ALA A 45 -9.03 4.09 -1.86
CA ALA A 45 -9.84 3.29 -2.76
C ALA A 45 -11.30 3.40 -2.29
N ASP A 46 -12.17 3.87 -3.18
CA ASP A 46 -13.56 4.18 -2.88
C ASP A 46 -14.28 3.01 -2.20
N GLY A 47 -14.82 3.27 -1.02
CA GLY A 47 -15.54 2.31 -0.19
C GLY A 47 -14.71 1.20 0.46
N LEU A 48 -13.39 1.09 0.16
CA LEU A 48 -12.51 0.01 0.61
C LEU A 48 -11.37 0.45 1.52
N SER A 49 -10.81 1.62 1.30
CA SER A 49 -9.75 2.15 2.18
C SER A 49 -9.85 3.67 2.27
N LEU A 50 -9.90 4.16 3.49
CA LEU A 50 -10.07 5.57 3.81
C LEU A 50 -8.94 6.04 4.70
N ALA A 51 -8.33 7.17 4.34
CA ALA A 51 -7.39 7.89 5.18
C ALA A 51 -8.09 9.02 5.90
N VAL A 52 -7.84 9.14 7.18
CA VAL A 52 -8.26 10.27 8.01
C VAL A 52 -7.02 10.85 8.67
N ILE A 53 -6.76 12.12 8.45
CA ILE A 53 -5.75 12.86 9.19
C ILE A 53 -6.44 13.50 10.37
N ALA A 54 -6.08 13.10 11.56
CA ALA A 54 -6.69 13.60 12.79
C ALA A 54 -5.63 14.06 13.78
N LYS A 55 -5.94 15.13 14.49
CA LYS A 55 -5.08 15.68 15.52
C LYS A 55 -5.50 15.15 16.88
N ASN A 56 -4.59 14.50 17.56
CA ASN A 56 -4.81 14.06 18.93
C ASN A 56 -4.86 15.30 19.85
N THR A 57 -5.95 15.46 20.57
CA THR A 57 -6.19 16.65 21.41
C THR A 57 -5.30 16.71 22.65
N GLU A 58 -4.79 15.56 23.12
CA GLU A 58 -3.89 15.50 24.28
C GLU A 58 -2.44 15.78 23.89
N THR A 59 -1.95 15.14 22.82
CA THR A 59 -0.55 15.27 22.38
C THR A 59 -0.34 16.43 21.41
N ASN A 60 -1.41 16.99 20.87
CA ASN A 60 -1.39 18.06 19.84
C ASN A 60 -0.66 17.65 18.54
N GLN A 61 -0.51 16.34 18.31
CA GLN A 61 0.16 15.78 17.12
C GLN A 61 -0.85 15.28 16.10
N ALA A 62 -0.56 15.50 14.83
CA ALA A 62 -1.34 14.91 13.74
C ALA A 62 -0.97 13.43 13.58
N GLU A 63 -1.98 12.60 13.32
CA GLU A 63 -1.86 11.17 13.08
C GLU A 63 -2.61 10.79 11.80
N TYR A 64 -2.06 9.83 11.08
CA TYR A 64 -2.68 9.24 9.91
C TYR A 64 -3.41 7.96 10.33
N LEU A 65 -4.72 7.98 10.27
CA LEU A 65 -5.58 6.85 10.61
C LEU A 65 -6.07 6.18 9.32
N LEU A 66 -5.59 4.97 9.08
CA LEU A 66 -6.07 4.13 7.98
C LEU A 66 -7.26 3.31 8.47
N PHE A 67 -8.36 3.38 7.71
CA PHE A 67 -9.54 2.55 7.91
C PHE A 67 -9.71 1.62 6.71
N GLU A 68 -9.85 0.34 7.00
CA GLU A 68 -10.12 -0.74 6.06
C GLU A 68 -11.37 -1.52 6.52
N PRO A 69 -11.97 -2.39 5.68
CA PRO A 69 -13.16 -3.15 6.07
C PRO A 69 -12.92 -3.97 7.34
N VAL A 70 -13.77 -3.80 8.34
CA VAL A 70 -13.70 -4.58 9.58
C VAL A 70 -14.26 -5.97 9.32
N LEU A 71 -13.46 -6.99 9.64
CA LEU A 71 -13.86 -8.40 9.56
C LEU A 71 -14.52 -8.83 10.88
N SER A 72 -15.58 -9.62 10.79
CA SER A 72 -16.07 -10.39 11.94
C SER A 72 -15.07 -11.51 12.28
N GLU A 73 -15.19 -12.09 13.46
CA GLU A 73 -14.37 -13.21 13.89
C GLU A 73 -14.43 -14.38 12.89
N PHE A 74 -15.63 -14.71 12.43
CA PHE A 74 -15.83 -15.73 11.40
C PHE A 74 -15.17 -15.36 10.04
N GLU A 75 -15.32 -14.12 9.59
CA GLU A 75 -14.69 -13.65 8.35
C GLU A 75 -13.16 -13.70 8.46
N TYR A 76 -12.62 -13.41 9.65
CA TYR A 76 -11.18 -13.45 9.90
C TYR A 76 -10.64 -14.90 9.85
N GLU A 77 -11.27 -15.83 10.58
CA GLU A 77 -10.90 -17.27 10.55
C GLU A 77 -11.01 -17.85 9.13
N LEU A 78 -12.06 -17.49 8.40
CA LEU A 78 -12.24 -17.91 7.02
C LEU A 78 -11.17 -17.35 6.10
N LEU A 79 -10.79 -16.09 6.29
CA LEU A 79 -9.73 -15.46 5.52
C LEU A 79 -8.37 -16.14 5.76
N GLU A 80 -8.03 -16.46 7.01
CA GLU A 80 -6.80 -17.19 7.35
C GLU A 80 -6.77 -18.58 6.68
N ARG A 81 -7.85 -19.32 6.75
CA ARG A 81 -7.96 -20.63 6.11
C ARG A 81 -7.83 -20.53 4.59
N LEU A 82 -8.53 -19.58 3.96
CA LEU A 82 -8.41 -19.34 2.51
C LEU A 82 -7.00 -18.93 2.13
N PHE A 83 -6.31 -18.18 3.01
CA PHE A 83 -4.94 -17.75 2.77
C PHE A 83 -3.98 -18.94 2.73
N ASP A 84 -4.10 -19.88 3.67
CA ASP A 84 -3.27 -21.07 3.72
C ASP A 84 -3.52 -21.99 2.52
N ASP A 85 -4.80 -22.29 2.22
CA ASP A 85 -5.15 -23.16 1.10
C ASP A 85 -4.79 -22.57 -0.26
N LEU A 86 -4.95 -21.24 -0.44
CA LEU A 86 -4.57 -20.54 -1.68
C LEU A 86 -3.05 -20.47 -1.87
N ARG A 87 -2.28 -20.35 -0.78
CA ARG A 87 -0.83 -20.32 -0.86
C ARG A 87 -0.27 -21.59 -1.50
N ASP A 88 -0.80 -22.73 -1.09
CA ASP A 88 -0.35 -24.03 -1.61
C ASP A 88 -0.75 -24.23 -3.08
N VAL A 89 -1.92 -23.74 -3.46
CA VAL A 89 -2.45 -23.86 -4.83
C VAL A 89 -1.76 -22.89 -5.81
N LEU A 90 -1.47 -21.66 -5.38
CA LEU A 90 -0.87 -20.63 -6.25
C LEU A 90 0.62 -20.88 -6.54
N ILE A 91 1.34 -21.61 -5.69
CA ILE A 91 2.74 -22.02 -5.95
C ILE A 91 2.85 -22.94 -7.15
N LEU A 92 1.79 -23.68 -7.50
CA LEU A 92 1.78 -24.64 -8.59
C LEU A 92 1.55 -24.02 -9.99
N ASP A 93 1.06 -22.79 -10.06
CA ASP A 93 0.63 -22.14 -11.31
C ASP A 93 1.55 -20.97 -11.75
N ASP A 94 2.84 -21.03 -11.49
CA ASP A 94 3.82 -19.94 -11.66
C ASP A 94 4.10 -19.50 -13.12
N HIS A 95 3.31 -19.97 -14.09
CA HIS A 95 3.50 -19.73 -15.52
C HIS A 95 2.54 -18.71 -16.16
N GLU A 96 1.66 -18.04 -15.40
CA GLU A 96 0.64 -17.15 -15.97
C GLU A 96 0.96 -15.65 -15.76
N LEU A 97 0.65 -14.83 -16.77
CA LEU A 97 0.90 -13.39 -16.85
C LEU A 97 0.12 -12.57 -15.80
N ASP A 98 0.64 -11.43 -15.35
CA ASP A 98 0.10 -10.60 -14.25
C ASP A 98 -1.37 -10.15 -14.38
N ALA A 99 -1.88 -9.97 -15.61
CA ALA A 99 -3.29 -9.63 -15.83
C ALA A 99 -4.23 -10.79 -15.45
N ASP A 100 -3.76 -12.02 -15.55
CA ASP A 100 -4.54 -13.22 -15.24
C ASP A 100 -4.54 -13.53 -13.74
N ARG A 101 -3.52 -13.10 -12.99
CA ARG A 101 -3.40 -13.40 -11.54
C ARG A 101 -4.59 -12.91 -10.70
N ARG A 102 -5.18 -11.74 -11.03
CA ARG A 102 -6.39 -11.25 -10.34
C ARG A 102 -7.60 -12.13 -10.58
N VAL A 103 -7.76 -12.57 -11.83
CA VAL A 103 -8.86 -13.43 -12.24
C VAL A 103 -8.71 -14.82 -11.64
N ILE A 104 -7.49 -15.36 -11.67
CA ILE A 104 -7.14 -16.66 -11.10
C ILE A 104 -7.39 -16.67 -9.59
N LEU A 105 -6.85 -15.69 -8.87
CA LEU A 105 -7.05 -15.56 -7.43
C LEU A 105 -8.55 -15.49 -7.07
N SER A 106 -9.32 -14.69 -7.83
CA SER A 106 -10.76 -14.56 -7.60
C SER A 106 -11.51 -15.85 -7.89
N ARG A 107 -11.12 -16.60 -8.94
CA ARG A 107 -11.71 -17.89 -9.29
C ARG A 107 -11.38 -18.94 -8.24
N LYS A 108 -10.11 -19.11 -7.91
CA LYS A 108 -9.65 -20.08 -6.90
C LYS A 108 -10.28 -19.84 -5.53
N ALA A 109 -10.36 -18.57 -5.11
CA ALA A 109 -11.04 -18.22 -3.87
C ALA A 109 -12.54 -18.57 -3.92
N HIS A 110 -13.18 -18.37 -5.07
CA HIS A 110 -14.59 -18.74 -5.26
C HIS A 110 -14.80 -20.27 -5.21
N ASP A 111 -13.92 -21.03 -5.86
CA ASP A 111 -13.94 -22.49 -5.90
C ASP A 111 -13.80 -23.06 -4.47
N LEU A 112 -12.84 -22.56 -3.69
CA LEU A 112 -12.64 -22.94 -2.29
C LEU A 112 -13.86 -22.60 -1.41
N LEU A 113 -14.43 -21.39 -1.54
CA LEU A 113 -15.65 -21.03 -0.82
C LEU A 113 -16.81 -21.95 -1.14
N THR A 114 -16.92 -22.38 -2.40
CA THR A 114 -17.93 -23.34 -2.84
C THR A 114 -17.67 -24.73 -2.27
N GLU A 115 -16.40 -25.16 -2.22
CA GLU A 115 -15.99 -26.44 -1.65
C GLU A 115 -16.27 -26.50 -0.14
N TYR A 116 -16.04 -25.40 0.58
CA TYR A 116 -16.38 -25.31 2.01
C TYR A 116 -17.88 -25.35 2.28
N GLY A 117 -18.73 -25.23 1.25
CA GLY A 117 -20.18 -25.24 1.40
C GLY A 117 -20.75 -24.04 2.15
N LEU A 118 -19.99 -22.94 2.20
CA LEU A 118 -20.36 -21.75 2.94
C LEU A 118 -21.20 -20.80 2.09
N THR A 119 -22.28 -20.31 2.67
CA THR A 119 -23.10 -19.25 2.06
C THR A 119 -22.75 -17.93 2.74
N LEU A 120 -22.05 -17.07 2.02
CA LEU A 120 -21.67 -15.73 2.48
C LEU A 120 -22.60 -14.69 1.88
N ASP A 121 -22.84 -13.62 2.60
CA ASP A 121 -23.46 -12.43 2.04
C ASP A 121 -22.50 -11.70 1.10
N ARG A 122 -23.02 -10.87 0.20
CA ARG A 122 -22.20 -10.16 -0.79
C ARG A 122 -21.16 -9.25 -0.13
N ARG A 123 -21.50 -8.64 1.00
CA ARG A 123 -20.61 -7.72 1.73
C ARG A 123 -19.38 -8.46 2.27
N SER A 124 -19.59 -9.64 2.87
CA SER A 124 -18.50 -10.51 3.35
C SER A 124 -17.61 -11.00 2.22
N ILE A 125 -18.17 -11.36 1.07
CA ILE A 125 -17.40 -11.77 -0.12
C ILE A 125 -16.48 -10.62 -0.59
N PHE A 126 -16.98 -9.38 -0.65
CA PHE A 126 -16.17 -8.24 -1.06
C PHE A 126 -15.06 -7.91 -0.07
N LYS A 127 -15.31 -8.01 1.24
CA LYS A 127 -14.29 -7.85 2.28
C LYS A 127 -13.18 -8.89 2.15
N ILE A 128 -13.55 -10.18 2.04
CA ILE A 128 -12.60 -11.28 1.86
C ILE A 128 -11.76 -11.08 0.58
N ARG A 129 -12.39 -10.74 -0.55
CA ARG A 129 -11.69 -10.43 -1.80
C ARG A 129 -10.72 -9.25 -1.67
N TYR A 130 -11.11 -8.21 -0.95
CA TYR A 130 -10.24 -7.08 -0.67
C TYR A 130 -8.96 -7.54 0.03
N TYR A 131 -9.08 -8.31 1.12
CA TYR A 131 -7.94 -8.79 1.90
C TYR A 131 -7.09 -9.81 1.14
N LEU A 132 -7.69 -10.71 0.37
CA LEU A 132 -6.96 -11.63 -0.49
C LEU A 132 -6.13 -10.85 -1.55
N ARG A 133 -6.74 -9.90 -2.26
CA ARG A 133 -6.01 -9.06 -3.22
C ARG A 133 -4.90 -8.26 -2.56
N ARG A 134 -5.17 -7.65 -1.41
CA ARG A 134 -4.19 -6.89 -0.63
C ARG A 134 -2.98 -7.73 -0.23
N ASN A 135 -3.21 -8.96 0.22
CA ASN A 135 -2.16 -9.81 0.77
C ASN A 135 -1.40 -10.61 -0.29
N PHE A 136 -2.06 -11.11 -1.36
CA PHE A 136 -1.41 -11.89 -2.41
C PHE A 136 -0.83 -11.03 -3.52
N LEU A 137 -1.55 -10.00 -3.97
CA LEU A 137 -1.18 -9.19 -5.13
C LEU A 137 -0.64 -7.82 -4.73
N GLY A 138 -1.10 -7.27 -3.61
CA GLY A 138 -0.68 -5.99 -3.07
C GLY A 138 0.50 -6.10 -2.10
N TRP A 139 0.69 -5.08 -1.29
CA TRP A 139 1.80 -4.91 -0.34
C TRP A 139 1.41 -5.27 1.10
N SER A 140 0.46 -6.21 1.29
CA SER A 140 -0.05 -6.59 2.60
C SER A 140 -0.58 -5.37 3.39
N ARG A 141 -0.28 -5.24 4.68
CA ARG A 141 -0.78 -4.14 5.54
C ARG A 141 -0.35 -2.74 5.09
N ILE A 142 0.68 -2.60 4.27
CA ILE A 142 1.10 -1.30 3.72
C ILE A 142 0.52 -1.00 2.34
N ASP A 143 -0.34 -1.87 1.79
CA ASP A 143 -0.86 -1.75 0.43
C ASP A 143 -1.59 -0.42 0.20
N ALA A 144 -2.45 -0.01 1.14
CA ALA A 144 -3.15 1.26 1.06
C ALA A 144 -2.17 2.46 1.10
N LEU A 145 -1.13 2.39 1.95
CA LEU A 145 -0.10 3.43 2.01
C LEU A 145 0.71 3.53 0.71
N MET A 146 1.02 2.38 0.10
CA MET A 146 1.69 2.33 -1.20
C MET A 146 0.83 2.93 -2.33
N LYS A 147 -0.48 2.82 -2.23
CA LYS A 147 -1.44 3.37 -3.21
C LYS A 147 -1.80 4.83 -2.97
N ASP A 148 -1.59 5.36 -1.76
CA ASP A 148 -1.92 6.75 -1.44
C ASP A 148 -0.95 7.73 -2.12
N PRO A 149 -1.40 8.57 -3.08
CA PRO A 149 -0.53 9.50 -3.81
C PRO A 149 -0.02 10.66 -2.94
N ARG A 150 -0.57 10.86 -1.75
CA ARG A 150 -0.17 11.93 -0.82
C ARG A 150 1.00 11.51 0.09
N ILE A 151 1.38 10.21 0.10
CA ILE A 151 2.50 9.68 0.87
C ILE A 151 3.74 9.61 -0.03
N GLU A 152 4.86 10.11 0.46
CA GLU A 152 6.16 10.08 -0.22
C GLU A 152 7.09 9.02 0.37
N ASP A 153 7.21 8.96 1.72
CA ASP A 153 8.03 7.97 2.40
C ASP A 153 7.20 7.18 3.42
N ILE A 154 7.51 5.89 3.57
CA ILE A 154 6.95 4.97 4.58
C ILE A 154 8.10 4.40 5.37
N SER A 155 8.12 4.60 6.69
CA SER A 155 9.17 4.11 7.58
C SER A 155 8.61 3.21 8.67
N CYS A 156 9.28 2.08 8.90
CA CYS A 156 9.06 1.18 10.01
C CYS A 156 10.34 1.06 10.84
N ASP A 157 10.31 1.51 12.07
CA ASP A 157 11.49 1.58 12.95
C ASP A 157 11.57 0.36 13.89
N GLY A 158 10.79 -0.68 13.65
CA GLY A 158 10.83 -1.91 14.42
C GLY A 158 9.46 -2.45 14.84
N THR A 159 9.51 -3.51 15.64
CA THR A 159 8.35 -4.25 16.14
C THR A 159 7.53 -3.42 17.13
N ARG A 160 6.20 -3.44 16.99
CA ARG A 160 5.23 -2.72 17.85
C ARG A 160 5.36 -1.20 17.84
N ILE A 161 6.18 -0.66 16.96
CA ILE A 161 6.30 0.78 16.72
C ILE A 161 5.34 1.13 15.59
N PRO A 162 4.52 2.19 15.72
CA PRO A 162 3.70 2.68 14.63
C PRO A 162 4.54 3.00 13.39
N LEU A 163 4.00 2.77 12.21
CA LEU A 163 4.64 3.26 10.99
C LEU A 163 4.62 4.79 10.97
N PHE A 164 5.70 5.37 10.47
CA PHE A 164 5.80 6.79 10.19
C PHE A 164 5.73 7.05 8.70
N LEU A 165 5.07 8.14 8.34
CA LEU A 165 4.89 8.55 6.95
C LEU A 165 5.44 9.96 6.76
N TYR A 166 6.00 10.21 5.60
CA TYR A 166 6.15 11.56 5.10
C TYR A 166 4.97 11.87 4.18
N HIS A 167 4.04 12.68 4.70
CA HIS A 167 2.84 13.10 3.98
C HIS A 167 3.05 14.49 3.39
N ARG A 168 2.66 14.72 2.12
CA ARG A 168 2.94 15.98 1.38
C ARG A 168 2.48 17.24 2.10
N GLN A 169 1.33 17.20 2.78
CA GLN A 169 0.74 18.35 3.46
C GLN A 169 1.08 18.39 4.95
N HIS A 170 1.18 17.23 5.60
CA HIS A 170 1.32 17.10 7.04
C HIS A 170 2.73 16.68 7.48
N GLN A 171 3.66 16.51 6.52
CA GLN A 171 5.05 16.11 6.78
C GLN A 171 5.15 14.78 7.55
N ASN A 172 5.97 14.71 8.58
CA ASN A 172 6.18 13.50 9.37
C ASN A 172 4.99 13.25 10.30
N ILE A 173 4.22 12.20 10.04
CA ILE A 173 3.09 11.80 10.85
C ILE A 173 3.15 10.30 11.16
N LYS A 174 2.70 9.91 12.36
CA LYS A 174 2.57 8.50 12.73
C LYS A 174 1.23 7.94 12.27
N THR A 175 1.18 6.62 12.09
CA THR A 175 -0.04 5.92 11.70
C THR A 175 -0.62 5.08 12.85
N ASN A 176 -1.82 4.54 12.64
CA ASN A 176 -2.39 3.49 13.48
C ASN A 176 -1.93 2.06 13.10
N ILE A 177 -0.97 1.92 12.18
CA ILE A 177 -0.47 0.63 11.71
C ILE A 177 0.81 0.28 12.48
N HIS A 178 0.84 -0.91 13.03
CA HIS A 178 2.03 -1.49 13.68
C HIS A 178 2.10 -2.99 13.36
N PHE A 179 3.29 -3.55 13.51
CA PHE A 179 3.55 -4.96 13.26
C PHE A 179 4.04 -5.65 14.52
N ASP A 180 3.62 -6.90 14.71
CA ASP A 180 4.36 -7.84 15.53
C ASP A 180 5.62 -8.33 14.78
N GLU A 181 6.50 -9.04 15.47
CA GLU A 181 7.77 -9.49 14.91
C GLU A 181 7.58 -10.44 13.72
N GLN A 182 6.65 -11.37 13.83
CA GLN A 182 6.41 -12.38 12.78
C GLN A 182 5.86 -11.73 11.51
N ALA A 183 4.87 -10.86 11.62
CA ALA A 183 4.28 -10.16 10.49
C ALA A 183 5.29 -9.20 9.84
N LEU A 184 6.12 -8.52 10.64
CA LEU A 184 7.15 -7.63 10.12
C LEU A 184 8.24 -8.39 9.36
N ASN A 185 8.72 -9.50 9.91
CA ASN A 185 9.72 -10.35 9.25
C ASN A 185 9.16 -10.94 7.95
N SER A 186 7.91 -11.40 7.94
CA SER A 186 7.26 -11.92 6.73
C SER A 186 7.11 -10.84 5.64
N LEU A 187 6.72 -9.62 6.03
CA LEU A 187 6.66 -8.50 5.11
C LEU A 187 8.04 -8.14 4.55
N ALA A 188 9.06 -8.10 5.39
CA ALA A 188 10.44 -7.80 4.99
C ALA A 188 10.99 -8.81 3.97
N ILE A 189 10.76 -10.10 4.19
CA ILE A 189 11.13 -11.17 3.25
C ILE A 189 10.37 -10.96 1.91
N THR A 190 9.09 -10.67 1.96
CA THR A 190 8.28 -10.42 0.77
C THR A 190 8.77 -9.19 -0.02
N LEU A 191 9.11 -8.10 0.66
CA LEU A 191 9.66 -6.89 0.03
C LEU A 191 11.00 -7.18 -0.65
N ALA A 192 11.90 -7.92 0.02
CA ALA A 192 13.17 -8.32 -0.53
C ALA A 192 12.98 -9.21 -1.79
N GLN A 193 12.15 -10.24 -1.70
CA GLN A 193 11.86 -11.15 -2.81
C GLN A 193 11.26 -10.42 -4.03
N ARG A 194 10.30 -9.52 -3.82
CA ARG A 194 9.69 -8.72 -4.89
C ARG A 194 10.68 -7.76 -5.56
N SER A 195 11.74 -7.35 -4.87
CA SER A 195 12.82 -6.56 -5.44
C SER A 195 13.94 -7.42 -6.06
N GLY A 196 13.73 -8.74 -6.17
CA GLY A 196 14.74 -9.67 -6.70
C GLY A 196 15.95 -9.88 -5.78
N LYS A 197 15.80 -9.57 -4.48
CA LYS A 197 16.84 -9.73 -3.47
C LYS A 197 16.45 -10.80 -2.45
N HIS A 198 17.46 -11.34 -1.81
CA HIS A 198 17.29 -12.24 -0.66
C HIS A 198 17.78 -11.54 0.60
N VAL A 199 17.09 -11.79 1.71
CA VAL A 199 17.47 -11.30 3.03
C VAL A 199 17.56 -12.48 4.00
N SER A 200 18.55 -12.45 4.87
CA SER A 200 18.76 -13.46 5.91
C SER A 200 19.52 -12.86 7.09
N ILE A 201 19.64 -13.60 8.18
CA ILE A 201 20.45 -13.18 9.33
C ILE A 201 21.91 -12.95 8.93
N GLY A 202 22.46 -13.74 8.00
CA GLY A 202 23.84 -13.57 7.51
C GLY A 202 24.01 -12.43 6.47
N SER A 203 22.90 -11.96 5.87
CA SER A 203 22.88 -10.82 4.94
C SER A 203 21.65 -9.97 5.23
N PRO A 204 21.66 -9.19 6.33
CA PRO A 204 20.45 -8.52 6.83
C PRO A 204 20.12 -7.21 6.14
N LEU A 205 21.02 -6.64 5.34
CA LEU A 205 20.84 -5.33 4.71
C LEU A 205 20.44 -5.48 3.25
N VAL A 206 19.35 -4.80 2.86
CA VAL A 206 18.87 -4.73 1.48
C VAL A 206 18.67 -3.27 1.09
N ASP A 207 19.33 -2.83 0.02
CA ASP A 207 19.03 -1.60 -0.73
C ASP A 207 18.62 -2.04 -2.13
N ALA A 208 17.39 -1.73 -2.53
CA ALA A 208 16.80 -2.23 -3.76
C ALA A 208 15.73 -1.28 -4.30
N THR A 209 15.32 -1.55 -5.55
CA THR A 209 14.18 -0.90 -6.17
C THR A 209 13.03 -1.91 -6.25
N LEU A 210 11.86 -1.52 -5.79
CA LEU A 210 10.63 -2.30 -5.89
C LEU A 210 10.10 -2.28 -7.34
N PRO A 211 9.22 -3.22 -7.73
CA PRO A 211 8.66 -3.29 -9.09
C PRO A 211 7.93 -2.02 -9.56
N ASP A 212 7.40 -1.24 -8.62
CA ASP A 212 6.75 0.05 -8.89
C ASP A 212 7.72 1.23 -9.03
N GLY A 213 9.04 0.96 -8.99
CA GLY A 213 10.08 1.98 -9.04
C GLY A 213 10.45 2.61 -7.69
N SER A 214 9.72 2.30 -6.62
CA SER A 214 9.99 2.79 -5.27
C SER A 214 11.31 2.25 -4.72
N ARG A 215 12.04 3.06 -3.96
CA ARG A 215 13.31 2.67 -3.36
C ARG A 215 13.09 2.07 -1.98
N LEU A 216 13.61 0.87 -1.76
CA LEU A 216 13.55 0.12 -0.51
C LEU A 216 14.93 0.11 0.16
N GLN A 217 14.98 0.52 1.43
CA GLN A 217 16.07 0.20 2.35
C GLN A 217 15.50 -0.65 3.48
N LEU A 218 16.08 -1.82 3.73
CA LEU A 218 15.58 -2.78 4.70
C LEU A 218 16.73 -3.36 5.51
N THR A 219 16.51 -3.49 6.82
CA THR A 219 17.39 -4.19 7.75
C THR A 219 16.60 -5.31 8.42
N PHE A 220 17.07 -6.54 8.28
CA PHE A 220 16.37 -7.73 8.76
C PHE A 220 16.93 -8.22 10.11
N GLY A 221 16.03 -8.51 11.03
CA GLY A 221 16.37 -9.08 12.33
C GLY A 221 16.99 -8.08 13.31
N SER A 222 17.44 -8.58 14.44
CA SER A 222 17.99 -7.79 15.56
C SER A 222 19.51 -7.70 15.58
N GLU A 223 20.20 -8.29 14.61
CA GLU A 223 21.67 -8.32 14.57
C GLU A 223 22.29 -6.94 14.27
N VAL A 224 21.60 -6.11 13.49
CA VAL A 224 22.08 -4.77 13.11
C VAL A 224 21.31 -3.69 13.87
N THR A 225 20.01 -3.88 14.07
CA THR A 225 19.13 -2.90 14.73
C THR A 225 18.57 -3.49 16.02
N THR A 226 18.70 -2.80 17.12
CA THR A 226 18.25 -3.24 18.45
C THR A 226 16.72 -3.40 18.57
N ARG A 227 15.96 -2.85 17.63
CA ARG A 227 14.49 -2.87 17.62
C ARG A 227 13.90 -3.91 16.66
N GLY A 228 14.75 -4.80 16.13
CA GLY A 228 14.36 -5.82 15.16
C GLY A 228 14.35 -5.31 13.72
N THR A 229 13.63 -5.99 12.87
CA THR A 229 13.50 -5.65 11.45
C THR A 229 12.96 -4.22 11.25
N SER A 230 13.58 -3.49 10.35
CA SER A 230 13.16 -2.14 9.99
C SER A 230 13.22 -1.94 8.47
N PHE A 231 12.41 -1.03 7.93
CA PHE A 231 12.47 -0.67 6.52
C PHE A 231 12.05 0.77 6.28
N THR A 232 12.55 1.34 5.20
CA THR A 232 12.10 2.61 4.64
C THR A 232 11.82 2.44 3.16
N ILE A 233 10.65 2.85 2.72
CA ILE A 233 10.27 2.87 1.31
C ILE A 233 10.08 4.32 0.90
N ARG A 234 10.89 4.78 -0.05
CA ARG A 234 10.68 6.06 -0.74
C ARG A 234 9.90 5.79 -2.01
N LYS A 235 8.66 6.24 -2.04
CA LYS A 235 7.76 5.97 -3.16
C LYS A 235 8.22 6.68 -4.42
N PHE A 236 8.13 5.96 -5.54
CA PHE A 236 8.37 6.52 -6.85
C PHE A 236 7.16 7.37 -7.27
N ARG A 237 7.41 8.57 -7.76
CA ARG A 237 6.39 9.42 -8.36
C ARG A 237 6.35 9.15 -9.87
N GLU A 238 5.30 8.52 -10.36
CA GLU A 238 5.13 8.18 -11.78
C GLU A 238 5.12 9.42 -12.68
N THR A 239 4.46 10.48 -12.23
CA THR A 239 4.43 11.76 -12.96
C THR A 239 5.41 12.75 -12.34
N PRO A 240 6.50 13.12 -13.04
CA PRO A 240 7.38 14.18 -12.58
C PRO A 240 6.59 15.51 -12.46
N PHE A 241 7.12 16.44 -11.68
CA PHE A 241 6.56 17.79 -11.63
C PHE A 241 6.62 18.42 -13.02
N THR A 242 5.51 18.96 -13.45
CA THR A 242 5.43 19.73 -14.68
C THR A 242 5.95 21.17 -14.46
N PRO A 243 6.37 21.88 -15.50
CA PRO A 243 6.71 23.30 -15.39
C PRO A 243 5.56 24.14 -14.81
N VAL A 244 4.30 23.78 -15.13
CA VAL A 244 3.09 24.47 -14.63
C VAL A 244 2.95 24.29 -13.12
N GLU A 245 3.14 23.07 -12.60
CA GLU A 245 3.10 22.81 -11.17
C GLU A 245 4.22 23.57 -10.43
N LEU A 246 5.38 23.74 -11.05
CA LEU A 246 6.47 24.53 -10.45
C LEU A 246 6.18 26.04 -10.44
N MET A 247 5.35 26.55 -11.36
CA MET A 247 4.82 27.90 -11.28
C MET A 247 3.79 28.06 -10.17
N GLU A 248 2.86 27.11 -10.06
CA GLU A 248 1.82 27.13 -9.02
C GLU A 248 2.43 27.08 -7.61
N THR A 249 3.49 26.30 -7.43
CA THR A 249 4.25 26.23 -6.18
C THR A 249 5.22 27.41 -5.99
N LYS A 250 5.26 28.37 -6.93
CA LYS A 250 6.15 29.53 -6.91
C LYS A 250 7.64 29.18 -6.86
N THR A 251 7.99 28.01 -7.40
CA THR A 251 9.39 27.58 -7.53
C THR A 251 10.08 28.34 -8.68
N PHE A 252 9.38 28.53 -9.79
CA PHE A 252 9.79 29.33 -10.92
C PHE A 252 8.65 30.27 -11.32
N ASP A 253 9.01 31.44 -11.88
CA ASP A 253 8.11 32.30 -12.61
C ASP A 253 8.07 31.98 -14.11
N VAL A 254 7.13 32.62 -14.81
CA VAL A 254 6.95 32.39 -16.26
C VAL A 254 8.19 32.75 -17.05
N ASP A 255 8.84 33.90 -16.72
CA ASP A 255 9.99 34.40 -17.46
C ASP A 255 11.20 33.47 -17.31
N GLN A 256 11.39 32.87 -16.11
CA GLN A 256 12.43 31.88 -15.86
C GLN A 256 12.19 30.60 -16.68
N LEU A 257 10.97 30.13 -16.76
CA LEU A 257 10.62 28.93 -17.54
C LEU A 257 10.78 29.17 -19.05
N VAL A 258 10.38 30.34 -19.53
CA VAL A 258 10.60 30.74 -20.94
C VAL A 258 12.10 30.81 -21.25
N TYR A 259 12.89 31.33 -20.32
CA TYR A 259 14.35 31.36 -20.50
C TYR A 259 14.94 29.93 -20.59
N PHE A 260 14.53 29.02 -19.72
CA PHE A 260 14.96 27.61 -19.79
C PHE A 260 14.55 26.96 -21.10
N TRP A 261 13.30 27.16 -21.55
CA TRP A 261 12.83 26.65 -22.83
C TRP A 261 13.71 27.15 -23.99
N MET A 262 13.94 28.46 -24.07
CA MET A 262 14.81 29.04 -25.10
C MET A 262 16.23 28.50 -25.03
N ALA A 263 16.76 28.29 -23.84
CA ALA A 263 18.11 27.72 -23.66
C ALA A 263 18.21 26.31 -24.21
N ILE A 264 17.20 25.47 -23.94
CA ILE A 264 17.13 24.08 -24.42
C ILE A 264 16.96 24.01 -25.93
N GLU A 265 16.05 24.78 -26.51
CA GLU A 265 15.91 24.88 -27.98
C GLU A 265 17.17 25.30 -28.70
N ASN A 266 17.99 26.11 -28.03
CA ASN A 266 19.29 26.55 -28.57
C ASN A 266 20.48 25.66 -28.14
N ASN A 267 20.19 24.40 -27.69
CA ASN A 267 21.18 23.39 -27.29
C ASN A 267 22.19 23.90 -26.22
N LYS A 268 21.72 24.70 -25.25
CA LYS A 268 22.55 25.15 -24.16
C LYS A 268 22.55 24.12 -23.02
N SER A 269 23.72 23.92 -22.42
CA SER A 269 23.83 23.07 -21.24
C SER A 269 23.37 23.81 -20.01
N LEU A 270 22.52 23.14 -19.20
CA LEU A 270 22.01 23.66 -17.93
C LEU A 270 22.56 22.82 -16.77
N LEU A 271 22.98 23.50 -15.71
CA LEU A 271 23.50 22.87 -14.50
C LEU A 271 22.68 23.31 -13.28
N PHE A 272 22.04 22.35 -12.64
CA PHE A 272 21.27 22.57 -11.40
C PHE A 272 22.11 22.23 -10.18
N VAL A 273 22.43 23.22 -9.35
CA VAL A 273 23.29 23.10 -8.18
C VAL A 273 22.48 23.47 -6.91
N GLY A 274 22.72 22.77 -5.84
CA GLY A 274 22.06 23.05 -4.55
C GLY A 274 22.30 21.95 -3.51
N GLY A 275 21.90 22.19 -2.28
CA GLY A 275 21.99 21.23 -1.17
C GLY A 275 21.08 20.01 -1.32
N THR A 276 21.10 19.10 -0.36
CA THR A 276 20.17 17.99 -0.28
C THR A 276 18.75 18.51 -0.11
N ALA A 277 17.76 17.86 -0.75
CA ALA A 277 16.35 18.23 -0.73
C ALA A 277 16.01 19.66 -1.24
N SER A 278 16.90 20.31 -2.00
CA SER A 278 16.66 21.65 -2.57
C SER A 278 15.86 21.66 -3.88
N GLY A 279 15.32 20.52 -4.32
CA GLY A 279 14.51 20.41 -5.55
C GLY A 279 15.33 20.33 -6.85
N LYS A 280 16.65 20.07 -6.82
CA LYS A 280 17.50 19.97 -8.03
C LYS A 280 16.94 19.01 -9.07
N THR A 281 16.67 17.78 -8.67
CA THR A 281 16.16 16.73 -9.57
C THR A 281 14.74 17.03 -10.03
N THR A 282 13.92 17.62 -9.17
CA THR A 282 12.56 18.05 -9.51
C THR A 282 12.59 19.13 -10.60
N SER A 283 13.42 20.14 -10.42
CA SER A 283 13.62 21.23 -11.41
C SER A 283 14.22 20.71 -12.71
N LEU A 284 15.23 19.83 -12.63
CA LEU A 284 15.84 19.21 -13.80
C LEU A 284 14.80 18.42 -14.62
N ASN A 285 14.00 17.55 -13.96
CA ASN A 285 13.01 16.72 -14.63
C ASN A 285 11.89 17.56 -15.26
N ALA A 286 11.44 18.62 -14.58
CA ALA A 286 10.43 19.52 -15.14
C ALA A 286 10.95 20.29 -16.36
N VAL A 287 12.17 20.81 -16.29
CA VAL A 287 12.80 21.55 -17.40
C VAL A 287 13.17 20.62 -18.55
N ALA A 288 13.41 19.32 -18.29
CA ALA A 288 13.67 18.32 -19.35
C ALA A 288 12.41 17.97 -20.19
N LEU A 289 11.25 18.49 -19.82
CA LEU A 289 10.02 18.34 -20.61
C LEU A 289 9.91 19.37 -21.77
N PHE A 290 10.77 20.37 -21.81
CA PHE A 290 10.91 21.30 -22.92
C PHE A 290 11.76 20.68 -24.04
#